data_fb477d9a3205e65b6e929dc424957578
#
_entry.id   fb477d9a3205e65b6e929dc424957578
#
_cell.length_a   1.000
_cell.length_b   1.000
_cell.length_c   1.000
_cell.angle_alpha   90.00
_cell.angle_beta   90.00
_cell.angle_gamma   90.00
#
_symmetry.space_group_name_H-M   'P 1'
#
loop_
_entity.id
_entity.type
_entity.pdbx_description
1 polymer ?
#
loop_
_entity_poly.entity_id
_entity_poly.type
_entity_poly.pdbx_seq_one_letter_code
_entity_poly.pdbx_strand_id
1 'polypeptide(L)'
;AIRKAVDLPVVGVGRFKDPQQAERALADGHCDLVGVVRGQIADPDFAAKARAGATDDIRLCLSCNQECVGRMGLNRWLGCIENPQTGREAEWKATQHVKLSPTPTNVLVVGAGPAGLQAAIAAARNGHRVTVLEKEDTAGGQVRLAASVPNRAEFGDLIRNQLTECKRLGVAIEYGVSAWPGLVLERNAQHVVVATGAEPQQPWWVAGEGVTIGVADVRHVLDGSADPFGTVVIIDEIGFHHATSVAELLADRGCNVEIVTPGMVVGQ
;
A
#
# COMPACT_ATOMS: atom_id res chain seq x y z
N ALA A 1 0.50 -29.79 14.14
CA ALA A 1 0.42 -31.23 13.79
C ALA A 1 1.81 -31.79 13.50
N ILE A 2 2.57 -31.24 12.53
CA ILE A 2 3.89 -31.79 12.11
C ILE A 2 4.87 -31.86 13.28
N ARG A 3 5.03 -30.78 14.05
CA ARG A 3 5.97 -30.71 15.19
C ARG A 3 5.76 -31.83 16.23
N LYS A 4 4.50 -32.28 16.39
CA LYS A 4 4.15 -33.37 17.34
C LYS A 4 4.38 -34.76 16.76
N ALA A 5 4.63 -34.87 15.44
CA ALA A 5 4.76 -36.15 14.75
C ALA A 5 6.19 -36.51 14.39
N VAL A 6 7.15 -35.63 14.64
CA VAL A 6 8.57 -35.83 14.30
C VAL A 6 9.48 -35.40 15.44
N ASP A 7 10.63 -36.07 15.58
CA ASP A 7 11.69 -35.73 16.54
C ASP A 7 12.74 -34.78 15.97
N LEU A 8 12.52 -34.28 14.77
CA LEU A 8 13.41 -33.32 14.11
C LEU A 8 13.00 -31.90 14.39
N PRO A 9 13.93 -30.93 14.39
CA PRO A 9 13.59 -29.52 14.45
C PRO A 9 12.68 -29.11 13.28
N VAL A 10 11.60 -28.41 13.58
CA VAL A 10 10.61 -27.94 12.59
C VAL A 10 10.72 -26.44 12.42
N VAL A 11 10.92 -26.00 11.17
CA VAL A 11 10.87 -24.59 10.80
C VAL A 11 9.45 -24.25 10.36
N GLY A 12 8.78 -23.38 11.12
CA GLY A 12 7.48 -22.84 10.75
C GLY A 12 7.65 -21.71 9.71
N VAL A 13 6.99 -21.83 8.57
CA VAL A 13 6.98 -20.80 7.51
C VAL A 13 5.55 -20.52 7.11
N GLY A 14 5.19 -19.26 7.02
CA GLY A 14 3.87 -18.88 6.53
C GLY A 14 3.38 -17.56 7.09
N ARG A 15 3.47 -16.49 6.28
CA ARG A 15 2.92 -15.17 6.58
C ARG A 15 3.36 -14.53 7.91
N PHE A 16 4.51 -14.91 8.43
CA PHE A 16 5.11 -14.19 9.54
C PHE A 16 5.59 -12.82 9.04
N LYS A 17 4.90 -11.77 9.44
CA LYS A 17 5.21 -10.38 9.09
C LYS A 17 5.53 -9.53 10.32
N ASP A 18 5.31 -10.06 11.51
CA ASP A 18 5.42 -9.42 12.81
C ASP A 18 6.22 -10.33 13.75
N PRO A 19 7.28 -9.81 14.44
CA PRO A 19 8.06 -10.59 15.39
C PRO A 19 7.22 -11.18 16.53
N GLN A 20 6.20 -10.48 17.00
CA GLN A 20 5.32 -10.97 18.07
C GLN A 20 4.51 -12.19 17.62
N GLN A 21 4.08 -12.22 16.36
CA GLN A 21 3.41 -13.38 15.78
C GLN A 21 4.35 -14.59 15.71
N ALA A 22 5.61 -14.34 15.32
CA ALA A 22 6.65 -15.36 15.28
C ALA A 22 6.93 -15.93 16.68
N GLU A 23 7.09 -15.06 17.66
CA GLU A 23 7.35 -15.43 19.06
C GLU A 23 6.22 -16.27 19.65
N ARG A 24 4.97 -15.90 19.41
CA ARG A 24 3.79 -16.70 19.85
C ARG A 24 3.83 -18.11 19.25
N ALA A 25 4.17 -18.25 17.95
CA ALA A 25 4.24 -19.58 17.32
C ALA A 25 5.31 -20.48 17.95
N LEU A 26 6.43 -19.92 18.41
CA LEU A 26 7.46 -20.63 19.17
C LEU A 26 6.99 -20.98 20.58
N ALA A 27 6.43 -20.01 21.30
CA ALA A 27 5.93 -20.19 22.67
C ALA A 27 4.82 -21.23 22.76
N ASP A 28 3.94 -21.28 21.77
CA ASP A 28 2.85 -22.27 21.66
C ASP A 28 3.32 -23.65 21.20
N GLY A 29 4.61 -23.82 20.92
CA GLY A 29 5.19 -25.09 20.48
C GLY A 29 4.73 -25.55 19.09
N HIS A 30 4.36 -24.60 18.22
CA HIS A 30 3.96 -24.93 16.85
C HIS A 30 5.16 -25.29 15.95
N CYS A 31 6.32 -24.72 16.24
CA CYS A 31 7.59 -24.96 15.56
C CYS A 31 8.77 -24.68 16.50
N ASP A 32 9.97 -25.06 16.10
CA ASP A 32 11.23 -24.81 16.85
C ASP A 32 11.94 -23.56 16.33
N LEU A 33 11.74 -23.22 15.06
CA LEU A 33 12.32 -22.08 14.37
C LEU A 33 11.24 -21.43 13.48
N VAL A 34 11.41 -20.14 13.21
CA VAL A 34 10.51 -19.42 12.31
C VAL A 34 11.27 -18.90 11.09
N GLY A 35 10.76 -19.18 9.89
CA GLY A 35 11.24 -18.65 8.64
C GLY A 35 10.42 -17.42 8.21
N VAL A 36 11.08 -16.28 8.04
CA VAL A 36 10.47 -15.03 7.59
C VAL A 36 11.05 -14.64 6.24
N VAL A 37 10.28 -14.73 5.17
CA VAL A 37 10.73 -14.40 3.81
C VAL A 37 10.18 -13.03 3.38
N ARG A 38 8.86 -12.94 3.14
CA ARG A 38 8.26 -11.70 2.65
C ARG A 38 8.38 -10.53 3.61
N GLY A 39 8.41 -10.80 4.93
CA GLY A 39 8.70 -9.77 5.93
C GLY A 39 10.07 -9.14 5.73
N GLN A 40 11.10 -9.95 5.43
CA GLN A 40 12.46 -9.44 5.15
C GLN A 40 12.59 -8.81 3.75
N ILE A 41 11.77 -9.19 2.79
CA ILE A 41 11.69 -8.48 1.50
C ILE A 41 11.13 -7.06 1.72
N ALA A 42 10.10 -6.92 2.54
CA ALA A 42 9.51 -5.63 2.89
C ALA A 42 10.46 -4.77 3.74
N ASP A 43 11.12 -5.40 4.71
CA ASP A 43 12.09 -4.75 5.60
C ASP A 43 13.36 -5.61 5.76
N PRO A 44 14.45 -5.29 5.05
CA PRO A 44 15.72 -6.02 5.16
C PRO A 44 16.28 -6.03 6.59
N ASP A 45 15.96 -5.02 7.39
CA ASP A 45 16.41 -4.87 8.78
C ASP A 45 15.47 -5.52 9.81
N PHE A 46 14.47 -6.30 9.34
CA PHE A 46 13.46 -6.94 10.18
C PHE A 46 14.06 -7.62 11.43
N ALA A 47 15.04 -8.50 11.23
CA ALA A 47 15.66 -9.25 12.35
C ALA A 47 16.48 -8.33 13.27
N ALA A 48 17.18 -7.34 12.73
CA ALA A 48 17.94 -6.36 13.51
C ALA A 48 17.04 -5.50 14.37
N LYS A 49 15.95 -4.98 13.81
CA LYS A 49 14.93 -4.20 14.51
C LYS A 49 14.23 -5.02 15.59
N ALA A 50 13.84 -6.25 15.28
CA ALA A 50 13.23 -7.16 16.25
C ALA A 50 14.18 -7.41 17.44
N ARG A 51 15.46 -7.67 17.19
CA ARG A 51 16.48 -7.85 18.23
C ARG A 51 16.67 -6.62 19.10
N ALA A 52 16.58 -5.43 18.52
CA ALA A 52 16.69 -4.16 19.22
C ALA A 52 15.42 -3.76 19.99
N GLY A 53 14.32 -4.50 19.89
CA GLY A 53 13.03 -4.14 20.46
C GLY A 53 12.29 -3.02 19.69
N ALA A 54 12.81 -2.60 18.54
CA ALA A 54 12.25 -1.55 17.70
C ALA A 54 11.19 -2.11 16.72
N THR A 55 10.23 -2.85 17.25
CA THR A 55 9.23 -3.56 16.44
C THR A 55 8.30 -2.62 15.68
N ASP A 56 8.02 -1.44 16.23
CA ASP A 56 7.17 -0.43 15.59
C ASP A 56 7.83 0.21 14.35
N ASP A 57 9.16 0.15 14.28
CA ASP A 57 9.92 0.64 13.13
C ASP A 57 10.00 -0.39 11.99
N ILE A 58 9.49 -1.61 12.20
CA ILE A 58 9.46 -2.63 11.16
C ILE A 58 8.40 -2.27 10.11
N ARG A 59 8.84 -2.24 8.86
CA ARG A 59 7.96 -2.10 7.71
C ARG A 59 7.25 -3.43 7.47
N LEU A 60 5.98 -3.52 7.87
CA LEU A 60 5.21 -4.75 7.78
C LEU A 60 4.90 -5.11 6.32
N CYS A 61 5.04 -6.38 5.98
CA CYS A 61 4.60 -6.91 4.69
C CYS A 61 3.07 -6.87 4.60
N LEU A 62 2.52 -6.33 3.51
CA LEU A 62 1.07 -6.25 3.26
C LEU A 62 0.43 -7.59 2.90
N SER A 63 1.21 -8.64 2.70
CA SER A 63 0.73 -9.94 2.22
C SER A 63 0.00 -9.89 0.85
N CYS A 64 0.24 -8.85 0.06
CA CYS A 64 -0.46 -8.57 -1.18
C CYS A 64 -0.05 -9.46 -2.37
N ASN A 65 1.11 -10.10 -2.32
CA ASN A 65 1.70 -10.97 -3.35
C ASN A 65 1.95 -10.30 -4.73
N GLN A 66 1.70 -9.01 -4.91
CA GLN A 66 1.69 -8.34 -6.22
C GLN A 66 3.07 -8.33 -6.90
N GLU A 67 4.04 -7.65 -6.29
CA GLU A 67 5.36 -7.43 -6.88
C GLU A 67 6.37 -8.54 -6.52
N CYS A 68 6.05 -9.41 -5.56
CA CYS A 68 6.88 -10.57 -5.23
C CYS A 68 6.39 -11.83 -5.95
N VAL A 69 5.40 -12.53 -5.40
CA VAL A 69 4.90 -13.81 -5.96
C VAL A 69 4.33 -13.63 -7.37
N GLY A 70 3.54 -12.57 -7.59
CA GLY A 70 2.93 -12.32 -8.91
C GLY A 70 3.98 -12.10 -10.01
N ARG A 71 5.05 -11.36 -9.73
CA ARG A 71 6.14 -11.17 -10.71
C ARG A 71 6.92 -12.45 -10.96
N MET A 72 7.18 -13.24 -9.92
CA MET A 72 7.84 -14.54 -10.06
C MET A 72 7.01 -15.50 -10.94
N GLY A 73 5.70 -15.53 -10.74
CA GLY A 73 4.79 -16.32 -11.59
C GLY A 73 4.86 -15.93 -13.07
N LEU A 74 5.21 -14.68 -13.37
CA LEU A 74 5.43 -14.17 -14.72
C LEU A 74 6.89 -14.24 -15.18
N ASN A 75 7.75 -14.95 -14.47
CA ASN A 75 9.20 -15.02 -14.72
C ASN A 75 9.86 -13.63 -14.83
N ARG A 76 9.46 -12.70 -13.95
CA ARG A 76 10.01 -11.36 -13.85
C ARG A 76 10.85 -11.23 -12.57
N TRP A 77 11.72 -10.22 -12.53
CA TRP A 77 12.53 -9.92 -11.35
C TRP A 77 11.63 -9.56 -10.15
N LEU A 78 12.09 -9.90 -8.95
CA LEU A 78 11.41 -9.65 -7.68
C LEU A 78 11.29 -8.15 -7.41
N GLY A 79 10.12 -7.72 -6.92
CA GLY A 79 9.84 -6.39 -6.42
C GLY A 79 9.04 -6.44 -5.11
N CYS A 80 8.77 -5.28 -4.54
CA CYS A 80 7.88 -5.14 -3.39
C CYS A 80 7.23 -3.76 -3.42
N ILE A 81 5.91 -3.68 -3.20
CA ILE A 81 5.21 -2.39 -3.16
C ILE A 81 5.54 -1.57 -1.92
N GLU A 82 5.96 -2.23 -0.84
CA GLU A 82 6.42 -1.60 0.40
C GLU A 82 7.88 -1.13 0.32
N ASN A 83 8.73 -1.91 -0.32
CA ASN A 83 10.15 -1.65 -0.39
C ASN A 83 10.59 -1.38 -1.82
N PRO A 84 10.74 -0.10 -2.21
CA PRO A 84 11.11 0.27 -3.57
C PRO A 84 12.52 -0.17 -3.97
N GLN A 85 13.35 -0.60 -3.01
CA GLN A 85 14.71 -1.07 -3.25
C GLN A 85 14.77 -2.53 -3.68
N THR A 86 13.70 -3.31 -3.40
CA THR A 86 13.68 -4.76 -3.69
C THR A 86 13.93 -5.02 -5.17
N GLY A 87 14.94 -5.89 -5.45
CA GLY A 87 15.38 -6.22 -6.80
C GLY A 87 16.19 -5.13 -7.50
N ARG A 88 16.48 -4.02 -6.79
CA ARG A 88 17.28 -2.88 -7.29
C ARG A 88 18.36 -2.46 -6.28
N GLU A 89 18.74 -3.36 -5.40
CA GLU A 89 19.63 -3.04 -4.28
C GLU A 89 20.98 -2.50 -4.74
N ALA A 90 21.50 -2.99 -5.87
CA ALA A 90 22.76 -2.51 -6.43
C ALA A 90 22.65 -1.05 -6.92
N GLU A 91 21.56 -0.69 -7.60
CA GLU A 91 21.30 0.67 -8.06
C GLU A 91 21.13 1.62 -6.87
N TRP A 92 20.37 1.21 -5.86
CA TRP A 92 20.14 2.00 -4.65
C TRP A 92 21.40 2.15 -3.81
N LYS A 93 22.25 1.12 -3.69
CA LYS A 93 23.55 1.25 -3.04
C LYS A 93 24.45 2.29 -3.72
N ALA A 94 24.43 2.36 -5.05
CA ALA A 94 25.14 3.38 -5.78
C ALA A 94 24.63 4.80 -5.44
N THR A 95 23.33 4.94 -5.15
CA THR A 95 22.71 6.21 -4.78
C THR A 95 22.70 6.49 -3.28
N GLN A 96 22.85 5.47 -2.42
CA GLN A 96 22.95 5.64 -0.95
C GLN A 96 24.23 6.37 -0.52
N HIS A 97 25.25 6.42 -1.39
CA HIS A 97 26.40 7.30 -1.23
C HIS A 97 26.13 8.73 -1.72
N VAL A 98 24.90 9.05 -2.12
CA VAL A 98 24.50 10.45 -2.33
C VAL A 98 24.61 11.12 -0.96
N LYS A 99 25.67 11.90 -0.82
CA LYS A 99 25.85 12.79 0.32
C LYS A 99 24.56 13.56 0.49
N LEU A 100 24.13 13.70 1.75
CA LEU A 100 23.07 14.65 2.09
C LEU A 100 23.26 15.90 1.24
N SER A 101 22.19 16.43 0.69
CA SER A 101 22.27 17.63 -0.15
C SER A 101 23.12 18.67 0.58
N PRO A 102 24.21 19.18 -0.02
CA PRO A 102 25.03 20.18 0.62
C PRO A 102 24.26 21.48 0.90
N THR A 103 23.14 21.65 0.20
CA THR A 103 22.21 22.78 0.35
C THR A 103 20.81 22.25 0.59
N PRO A 104 20.39 22.03 1.86
CA PRO A 104 19.02 21.69 2.19
C PRO A 104 18.04 22.72 1.62
N THR A 105 17.01 22.25 0.92
CA THR A 105 15.95 23.11 0.35
C THR A 105 14.62 22.78 1.02
N ASN A 106 13.64 23.67 0.88
CA ASN A 106 12.27 23.40 1.27
C ASN A 106 11.55 22.70 0.12
N VAL A 107 10.98 21.53 0.41
CA VAL A 107 10.20 20.74 -0.52
C VAL A 107 8.75 20.72 -0.04
N LEU A 108 7.84 21.13 -0.89
CA LEU A 108 6.40 21.05 -0.66
C LEU A 108 5.83 19.86 -1.43
N VAL A 109 5.14 18.97 -0.75
CA VAL A 109 4.43 17.85 -1.37
C VAL A 109 2.93 18.09 -1.25
N VAL A 110 2.21 17.97 -2.35
CA VAL A 110 0.75 18.14 -2.39
C VAL A 110 0.10 16.79 -2.52
N GLY A 111 -0.56 16.33 -1.45
CA GLY A 111 -1.21 15.05 -1.31
C GLY A 111 -0.41 14.06 -0.44
N ALA A 112 -1.05 13.53 0.61
CA ALA A 112 -0.50 12.51 1.52
C ALA A 112 -0.97 11.08 1.18
N GLY A 113 -1.19 10.79 -0.11
CA GLY A 113 -1.33 9.43 -0.61
C GLY A 113 0.04 8.72 -0.63
N PRO A 114 0.09 7.41 -1.01
CA PRO A 114 1.35 6.65 -0.96
C PRO A 114 2.48 7.26 -1.80
N ALA A 115 2.15 7.88 -2.93
CA ALA A 115 3.15 8.53 -3.79
C ALA A 115 3.74 9.78 -3.11
N GLY A 116 2.90 10.64 -2.53
CA GLY A 116 3.34 11.84 -1.83
C GLY A 116 4.15 11.52 -0.57
N LEU A 117 3.69 10.58 0.25
CA LEU A 117 4.43 10.14 1.42
C LEU A 117 5.81 9.55 1.05
N GLN A 118 5.87 8.74 -0.03
CA GLN A 118 7.15 8.18 -0.49
C GLN A 118 8.09 9.26 -1.04
N ALA A 119 7.56 10.26 -1.75
CA ALA A 119 8.33 11.41 -2.21
C ALA A 119 8.87 12.23 -1.03
N ALA A 120 8.03 12.46 -0.01
CA ALA A 120 8.43 13.13 1.21
C ALA A 120 9.55 12.41 1.95
N ILE A 121 9.43 11.08 2.11
CA ILE A 121 10.47 10.23 2.69
C ILE A 121 11.77 10.34 1.90
N ALA A 122 11.71 10.24 0.58
CA ALA A 122 12.89 10.33 -0.28
C ALA A 122 13.59 11.69 -0.15
N ALA A 123 12.84 12.78 -0.20
CA ALA A 123 13.38 14.13 -0.04
C ALA A 123 13.99 14.34 1.36
N ALA A 124 13.31 13.92 2.42
CA ALA A 124 13.80 14.07 3.80
C ALA A 124 15.07 13.23 4.04
N ARG A 125 15.17 12.02 3.51
CA ARG A 125 16.37 11.18 3.55
C ARG A 125 17.58 11.85 2.89
N ASN A 126 17.33 12.66 1.86
CA ASN A 126 18.36 13.45 1.18
C ASN A 126 18.69 14.77 1.90
N GLY A 127 18.13 15.02 3.08
CA GLY A 127 18.43 16.17 3.92
C GLY A 127 17.62 17.43 3.64
N HIS A 128 16.55 17.33 2.85
CA HIS A 128 15.64 18.45 2.59
C HIS A 128 14.63 18.63 3.72
N ARG A 129 14.14 19.85 3.91
CA ARG A 129 13.01 20.15 4.79
C ARG A 129 11.71 19.94 4.02
N VAL A 130 10.85 19.05 4.50
CA VAL A 130 9.67 18.61 3.77
C VAL A 130 8.40 18.97 4.52
N THR A 131 7.46 19.58 3.80
CA THR A 131 6.08 19.78 4.25
C THR A 131 5.14 19.10 3.25
N VAL A 132 4.18 18.33 3.76
CA VAL A 132 3.14 17.69 2.98
C VAL A 132 1.81 18.40 3.29
N LEU A 133 1.08 18.80 2.25
CA LEU A 133 -0.29 19.30 2.39
C LEU A 133 -1.28 18.19 2.01
N GLU A 134 -2.26 17.92 2.86
CA GLU A 134 -3.31 16.94 2.62
C GLU A 134 -4.68 17.59 2.82
N LYS A 135 -5.58 17.43 1.83
CA LYS A 135 -6.93 18.00 1.89
C LYS A 135 -7.83 17.32 2.91
N GLU A 136 -7.64 16.03 3.10
CA GLU A 136 -8.41 15.26 4.08
C GLU A 136 -7.82 15.45 5.49
N ASP A 137 -8.55 14.98 6.50
CA ASP A 137 -8.12 14.96 7.90
C ASP A 137 -7.17 13.80 8.22
N THR A 138 -6.94 12.90 7.25
CA THR A 138 -6.08 11.72 7.38
C THR A 138 -5.32 11.44 6.09
N ALA A 139 -4.10 10.91 6.23
CA ALA A 139 -3.30 10.46 5.09
C ALA A 139 -3.79 9.12 4.52
N GLY A 140 -3.37 8.82 3.29
CA GLY A 140 -3.52 7.50 2.68
C GLY A 140 -4.21 7.48 1.32
N GLY A 141 -4.95 8.52 0.97
CA GLY A 141 -5.63 8.61 -0.33
C GLY A 141 -6.43 7.34 -0.65
N GLN A 142 -6.32 6.84 -1.87
CA GLN A 142 -7.10 5.68 -2.34
C GLN A 142 -6.75 4.36 -1.62
N VAL A 143 -5.58 4.24 -0.97
CA VAL A 143 -5.23 3.04 -0.20
C VAL A 143 -6.18 2.83 0.99
N ARG A 144 -6.74 3.91 1.55
CA ARG A 144 -7.77 3.80 2.60
C ARG A 144 -9.02 3.07 2.10
N LEU A 145 -9.45 3.37 0.88
CA LEU A 145 -10.58 2.68 0.24
C LEU A 145 -10.22 1.20 -0.02
N ALA A 146 -9.03 0.94 -0.55
CA ALA A 146 -8.56 -0.43 -0.77
C ALA A 146 -8.47 -1.25 0.52
N ALA A 147 -8.18 -0.61 1.65
CA ALA A 147 -8.11 -1.25 2.96
C ALA A 147 -9.49 -1.45 3.63
N SER A 148 -10.53 -0.76 3.16
CA SER A 148 -11.87 -0.84 3.75
C SER A 148 -12.70 -2.04 3.32
N VAL A 149 -12.28 -2.74 2.25
CA VAL A 149 -13.00 -3.93 1.77
C VAL A 149 -12.70 -5.15 2.64
N PRO A 150 -13.58 -6.17 2.67
CA PRO A 150 -13.39 -7.38 3.47
C PRO A 150 -12.02 -8.01 3.24
N ASN A 151 -11.37 -8.46 4.31
CA ASN A 151 -10.09 -9.18 4.31
C ASN A 151 -8.91 -8.42 3.69
N ARG A 152 -8.96 -7.08 3.55
CA ARG A 152 -7.92 -6.24 2.95
C ARG A 152 -7.36 -5.14 3.87
N ALA A 153 -7.72 -5.13 5.15
CA ALA A 153 -7.27 -4.12 6.11
C ALA A 153 -5.73 -3.95 6.14
N GLU A 154 -4.97 -5.00 5.81
CA GLU A 154 -3.51 -4.98 5.77
C GLU A 154 -2.93 -4.03 4.71
N PHE A 155 -3.71 -3.61 3.70
CA PHE A 155 -3.26 -2.56 2.78
C PHE A 155 -3.01 -1.23 3.50
N GLY A 156 -3.72 -0.97 4.60
CA GLY A 156 -3.50 0.18 5.46
C GLY A 156 -2.11 0.24 6.09
N ASP A 157 -1.43 -0.91 6.24
CA ASP A 157 -0.07 -0.97 6.76
C ASP A 157 0.92 -0.18 5.90
N LEU A 158 0.68 -0.04 4.57
CA LEU A 158 1.49 0.82 3.70
C LEU A 158 1.56 2.25 4.24
N ILE A 159 0.39 2.79 4.56
CA ILE A 159 0.30 4.17 5.05
C ILE A 159 0.88 4.29 6.46
N ARG A 160 0.59 3.31 7.33
CA ARG A 160 1.20 3.25 8.67
C ARG A 160 2.73 3.25 8.58
N ASN A 161 3.30 2.41 7.72
CA ASN A 161 4.74 2.30 7.54
C ASN A 161 5.35 3.61 7.04
N GLN A 162 4.71 4.25 6.05
CA GLN A 162 5.17 5.53 5.51
C GLN A 162 5.04 6.68 6.51
N LEU A 163 3.95 6.75 7.28
CA LEU A 163 3.77 7.77 8.32
C LEU A 163 4.79 7.61 9.45
N THR A 164 5.09 6.37 9.86
CA THR A 164 6.13 6.09 10.85
C THR A 164 7.49 6.62 10.37
N GLU A 165 7.83 6.37 9.10
CA GLU A 165 9.08 6.85 8.51
C GLU A 165 9.08 8.37 8.34
N CYS A 166 7.99 8.99 7.91
CA CYS A 166 7.84 10.44 7.85
C CYS A 166 8.07 11.09 9.21
N LYS A 167 7.46 10.54 10.27
CA LYS A 167 7.64 11.01 11.64
C LYS A 167 9.11 10.91 12.08
N ARG A 168 9.77 9.78 11.80
CA ARG A 168 11.17 9.55 12.14
C ARG A 168 12.11 10.54 11.43
N LEU A 169 11.77 10.94 10.21
CA LEU A 169 12.53 11.89 9.39
C LEU A 169 12.16 13.36 9.63
N GLY A 170 11.22 13.65 10.51
CA GLY A 170 10.80 15.01 10.81
C GLY A 170 10.00 15.69 9.69
N VAL A 171 9.31 14.92 8.85
CA VAL A 171 8.41 15.45 7.81
C VAL A 171 7.19 16.07 8.49
N ALA A 172 6.88 17.32 8.17
CA ALA A 172 5.66 18.00 8.60
C ALA A 172 4.50 17.62 7.67
N ILE A 173 3.35 17.22 8.24
CA ILE A 173 2.13 16.93 7.48
C ILE A 173 1.02 17.83 8.00
N GLU A 174 0.46 18.64 7.12
CA GLU A 174 -0.66 19.55 7.40
C GLU A 174 -1.93 18.96 6.79
N TYR A 175 -2.85 18.55 7.64
CA TYR A 175 -4.14 17.98 7.26
C TYR A 175 -5.23 19.04 7.13
N GLY A 176 -6.30 18.75 6.39
CA GLY A 176 -7.41 19.67 6.14
C GLY A 176 -7.04 20.85 5.24
N VAL A 177 -5.91 20.75 4.52
CA VAL A 177 -5.39 21.83 3.67
C VAL A 177 -5.55 21.49 2.20
N SER A 178 -6.57 22.05 1.58
CA SER A 178 -6.77 21.95 0.13
C SER A 178 -5.80 22.90 -0.58
N ALA A 179 -4.82 22.35 -1.27
CA ALA A 179 -3.82 23.12 -1.99
C ALA A 179 -4.38 23.70 -3.30
N TRP A 180 -4.14 24.99 -3.53
CA TRP A 180 -4.43 25.70 -4.77
C TRP A 180 -3.21 26.52 -5.19
N PRO A 181 -3.08 26.94 -6.45
CA PRO A 181 -1.85 27.55 -6.96
C PRO A 181 -1.30 28.70 -6.13
N GLY A 182 -2.18 29.61 -5.65
CA GLY A 182 -1.77 30.73 -4.81
C GLY A 182 -1.16 30.29 -3.49
N LEU A 183 -1.78 29.33 -2.78
CA LEU A 183 -1.25 28.77 -1.55
C LEU A 183 0.13 28.13 -1.76
N VAL A 184 0.28 27.37 -2.86
CA VAL A 184 1.56 26.73 -3.20
C VAL A 184 2.65 27.77 -3.41
N LEU A 185 2.34 28.89 -4.08
CA LEU A 185 3.30 30.00 -4.26
C LEU A 185 3.61 30.71 -2.94
N GLU A 186 2.62 30.92 -2.08
CA GLU A 186 2.80 31.53 -0.75
C GLU A 186 3.75 30.71 0.16
N ARG A 187 3.77 29.38 0.00
CA ARG A 187 4.69 28.52 0.76
C ARG A 187 6.16 28.69 0.40
N ASN A 188 6.45 29.37 -0.70
CA ASN A 188 7.80 29.74 -1.13
C ASN A 188 8.82 28.56 -1.09
N ALA A 189 8.34 27.35 -1.46
CA ALA A 189 9.17 26.17 -1.54
C ALA A 189 10.04 26.20 -2.82
N GLN A 190 11.27 25.70 -2.72
CA GLN A 190 12.17 25.60 -3.88
C GLN A 190 11.76 24.46 -4.83
N HIS A 191 11.11 23.44 -4.29
CA HIS A 191 10.61 22.31 -5.07
C HIS A 191 9.18 21.98 -4.64
N VAL A 192 8.34 21.68 -5.63
CA VAL A 192 6.97 21.24 -5.42
C VAL A 192 6.77 19.88 -6.07
N VAL A 193 6.27 18.92 -5.30
CA VAL A 193 5.87 17.61 -5.79
C VAL A 193 4.36 17.53 -5.78
N VAL A 194 3.75 17.35 -6.95
CA VAL A 194 2.31 17.18 -7.08
C VAL A 194 1.98 15.69 -7.07
N ALA A 195 1.29 15.24 -6.01
CA ALA A 195 0.91 13.86 -5.76
C ALA A 195 -0.59 13.74 -5.40
N THR A 196 -1.42 14.49 -6.10
CA THR A 196 -2.87 14.64 -5.81
C THR A 196 -3.70 13.40 -6.17
N GLY A 197 -3.09 12.39 -6.78
CA GLY A 197 -3.77 11.15 -7.17
C GLY A 197 -4.53 11.27 -8.49
N ALA A 198 -5.47 10.36 -8.69
CA ALA A 198 -6.31 10.29 -9.88
C ALA A 198 -7.78 10.18 -9.51
N GLU A 199 -8.62 10.75 -10.35
CA GLU A 199 -10.08 10.64 -10.24
C GLU A 199 -10.63 9.60 -11.23
N PRO A 200 -11.78 8.97 -10.92
CA PRO A 200 -12.45 8.07 -11.85
C PRO A 200 -12.83 8.80 -13.15
N GLN A 201 -12.54 8.16 -14.28
CA GLN A 201 -13.10 8.60 -15.54
C GLN A 201 -14.29 7.72 -15.92
N GLN A 202 -15.30 8.34 -16.56
CA GLN A 202 -16.41 7.58 -17.12
C GLN A 202 -15.87 6.70 -18.26
N PRO A 203 -16.18 5.37 -18.26
CA PRO A 203 -15.77 4.49 -19.33
C PRO A 203 -16.33 4.94 -20.68
N TRP A 204 -15.55 4.79 -21.74
CA TRP A 204 -15.92 5.21 -23.10
C TRP A 204 -17.21 4.56 -23.62
N TRP A 205 -17.53 3.38 -23.16
CA TRP A 205 -18.73 2.61 -23.53
C TRP A 205 -20.00 3.06 -22.79
N VAL A 206 -19.89 3.93 -21.79
CA VAL A 206 -21.03 4.53 -21.07
C VAL A 206 -21.53 5.81 -21.75
N ALA A 207 -20.72 6.40 -22.61
CA ALA A 207 -21.06 7.61 -23.34
C ALA A 207 -22.03 7.33 -24.48
N GLY A 208 -23.34 7.28 -24.22
CA GLY A 208 -24.40 7.15 -25.23
C GLY A 208 -25.73 7.73 -24.76
N GLU A 209 -26.45 8.37 -25.66
CA GLU A 209 -27.84 8.77 -25.40
C GLU A 209 -28.69 7.50 -25.15
N GLY A 210 -29.44 7.48 -24.05
CA GLY A 210 -30.38 6.41 -23.73
C GLY A 210 -29.86 5.33 -22.79
N VAL A 211 -28.66 5.46 -22.22
CA VAL A 211 -28.20 4.56 -21.13
C VAL A 211 -28.99 4.87 -19.86
N THR A 212 -29.89 3.96 -19.49
CA THR A 212 -30.71 4.07 -18.27
C THR A 212 -30.13 3.32 -17.07
N ILE A 213 -28.99 2.65 -17.26
CA ILE A 213 -28.32 1.86 -16.21
C ILE A 213 -27.42 2.78 -15.41
N GLY A 214 -27.54 2.72 -14.09
CA GLY A 214 -26.62 3.43 -13.20
C GLY A 214 -25.22 2.82 -13.29
N VAL A 215 -24.20 3.63 -13.61
CA VAL A 215 -22.80 3.22 -13.65
C VAL A 215 -22.04 4.00 -12.58
N ALA A 216 -21.30 3.28 -11.74
CA ALA A 216 -20.46 3.84 -10.71
C ALA A 216 -19.07 3.24 -10.76
N ASP A 217 -18.05 4.03 -10.48
CA ASP A 217 -16.71 3.53 -10.20
C ASP A 217 -16.71 2.82 -8.84
N VAL A 218 -15.91 1.77 -8.69
CA VAL A 218 -15.80 1.02 -7.43
C VAL A 218 -15.42 1.91 -6.25
N ARG A 219 -14.68 2.98 -6.46
CA ARG A 219 -14.33 3.94 -5.41
C ARG A 219 -15.54 4.67 -4.84
N HIS A 220 -16.53 4.99 -5.68
CA HIS A 220 -17.79 5.59 -5.23
C HIS A 220 -18.64 4.62 -4.40
N VAL A 221 -18.53 3.32 -4.66
CA VAL A 221 -19.15 2.29 -3.81
C VAL A 221 -18.46 2.19 -2.45
N LEU A 222 -17.13 2.33 -2.44
CA LEU A 222 -16.34 2.21 -1.21
C LEU A 222 -16.39 3.45 -0.31
N ASP A 223 -16.51 4.64 -0.89
CA ASP A 223 -16.66 5.90 -0.13
C ASP A 223 -18.11 6.22 0.23
N GLY A 224 -19.07 5.42 -0.26
CA GLY A 224 -20.49 5.53 0.04
C GLY A 224 -21.22 6.59 -0.81
N SER A 225 -20.57 7.19 -1.80
CA SER A 225 -21.23 8.13 -2.73
C SER A 225 -22.11 7.43 -3.77
N ALA A 226 -21.93 6.10 -3.96
CA ALA A 226 -22.84 5.24 -4.69
C ALA A 226 -23.21 4.01 -3.84
N ASP A 227 -24.52 3.70 -3.80
CA ASP A 227 -25.04 2.56 -3.05
C ASP A 227 -25.85 1.63 -4.00
N PRO A 228 -25.17 0.76 -4.76
CA PRO A 228 -25.82 -0.19 -5.66
C PRO A 228 -26.64 -1.21 -4.88
N PHE A 229 -27.81 -1.60 -5.45
CA PHE A 229 -28.69 -2.61 -4.85
C PHE A 229 -29.27 -3.55 -5.91
N GLY A 230 -29.83 -4.68 -5.47
CA GLY A 230 -30.43 -5.68 -6.35
C GLY A 230 -29.39 -6.45 -7.14
N THR A 231 -29.49 -6.47 -8.46
CA THR A 231 -28.52 -7.14 -9.35
C THR A 231 -27.47 -6.14 -9.81
N VAL A 232 -26.21 -6.44 -9.53
CA VAL A 232 -25.06 -5.60 -9.84
C VAL A 232 -24.09 -6.36 -10.73
N VAL A 233 -23.74 -5.77 -11.88
CA VAL A 233 -22.70 -6.29 -12.77
C VAL A 233 -21.43 -5.49 -12.58
N ILE A 234 -20.35 -6.17 -12.22
CA ILE A 234 -19.01 -5.58 -12.10
C ILE A 234 -18.24 -5.87 -13.39
N ILE A 235 -17.84 -4.82 -14.07
CA ILE A 235 -16.99 -4.93 -15.26
C ILE A 235 -15.54 -4.76 -14.82
N ASP A 236 -14.78 -5.87 -14.89
CA ASP A 236 -13.39 -5.94 -14.46
C ASP A 236 -12.45 -5.87 -15.66
N GLU A 237 -11.95 -4.68 -15.96
CA GLU A 237 -10.97 -4.46 -17.05
C GLU A 237 -9.52 -4.69 -16.59
N ILE A 238 -9.29 -4.84 -15.27
CA ILE A 238 -7.95 -4.92 -14.68
C ILE A 238 -7.51 -6.37 -14.45
N GLY A 239 -8.47 -7.26 -14.17
CA GLY A 239 -8.21 -8.69 -13.91
C GLY A 239 -7.55 -8.95 -12.54
N PHE A 240 -7.72 -8.05 -11.57
CA PHE A 240 -7.05 -8.11 -10.27
C PHE A 240 -8.05 -8.16 -9.10
N HIS A 241 -7.56 -8.10 -7.88
CA HIS A 241 -8.39 -8.20 -6.67
C HIS A 241 -9.44 -7.08 -6.48
N HIS A 242 -9.40 -6.01 -7.23
CA HIS A 242 -10.34 -4.89 -7.10
C HIS A 242 -11.79 -5.34 -7.28
N ALA A 243 -12.07 -6.02 -8.40
CA ALA A 243 -13.42 -6.49 -8.70
C ALA A 243 -13.91 -7.52 -7.69
N THR A 244 -13.08 -8.51 -7.35
CA THR A 244 -13.45 -9.57 -6.40
C THR A 244 -13.71 -9.04 -5.00
N SER A 245 -12.93 -8.05 -4.55
CA SER A 245 -13.10 -7.44 -3.22
C SER A 245 -14.39 -6.64 -3.11
N VAL A 246 -14.75 -5.89 -4.16
CA VAL A 246 -16.02 -5.15 -4.19
C VAL A 246 -17.21 -6.09 -4.39
N ALA A 247 -17.04 -7.18 -5.16
CA ALA A 247 -18.06 -8.22 -5.30
C ALA A 247 -18.40 -8.86 -3.95
N GLU A 248 -17.38 -9.21 -3.16
CA GLU A 248 -17.55 -9.74 -1.80
C GLU A 248 -18.33 -8.74 -0.92
N LEU A 249 -17.93 -7.47 -0.91
CA LEU A 249 -18.61 -6.42 -0.17
C LEU A 249 -20.08 -6.26 -0.56
N LEU A 250 -20.39 -6.25 -1.86
CA LEU A 250 -21.76 -6.09 -2.35
C LEU A 250 -22.62 -7.33 -2.08
N ALA A 251 -22.03 -8.52 -2.19
CA ALA A 251 -22.70 -9.77 -1.82
C ALA A 251 -23.05 -9.80 -0.32
N ASP A 252 -22.14 -9.35 0.56
CA ASP A 252 -22.40 -9.21 2.00
C ASP A 252 -23.50 -8.19 2.30
N ARG A 253 -23.69 -7.17 1.42
CA ARG A 253 -24.83 -6.23 1.50
C ARG A 253 -26.14 -6.79 0.92
N GLY A 254 -26.14 -8.03 0.41
CA GLY A 254 -27.33 -8.71 -0.12
C GLY A 254 -27.57 -8.46 -1.61
N CYS A 255 -26.60 -7.92 -2.34
CA CYS A 255 -26.71 -7.81 -3.80
C CYS A 255 -26.52 -9.16 -4.49
N ASN A 256 -27.18 -9.35 -5.63
CA ASN A 256 -26.86 -10.44 -6.58
C ASN A 256 -25.77 -9.93 -7.53
N VAL A 257 -24.55 -10.47 -7.38
CA VAL A 257 -23.37 -9.91 -8.07
C VAL A 257 -22.89 -10.81 -9.18
N GLU A 258 -22.68 -10.24 -10.37
CA GLU A 258 -22.04 -10.86 -11.52
C GLU A 258 -20.74 -10.12 -11.86
N ILE A 259 -19.66 -10.85 -12.18
CA ILE A 259 -18.38 -10.26 -12.60
C ILE A 259 -18.12 -10.63 -14.05
N VAL A 260 -17.87 -9.62 -14.88
CA VAL A 260 -17.50 -9.76 -16.29
C VAL A 260 -16.07 -9.30 -16.46
N THR A 261 -15.19 -10.16 -16.98
CA THR A 261 -13.78 -9.89 -17.21
C THR A 261 -13.33 -10.38 -18.58
N PRO A 262 -12.42 -9.69 -19.28
CA PRO A 262 -11.78 -10.19 -20.48
C PRO A 262 -10.69 -11.24 -20.17
N GLY A 263 -10.33 -11.42 -18.88
CA GLY A 263 -9.34 -12.40 -18.43
C GLY A 263 -9.86 -13.85 -18.54
N MET A 264 -8.93 -14.81 -18.52
CA MET A 264 -9.28 -16.24 -18.51
C MET A 264 -9.98 -16.66 -17.22
N VAL A 265 -9.68 -16.00 -16.13
CA VAL A 265 -10.27 -16.19 -14.80
C VAL A 265 -10.44 -14.86 -14.10
N VAL A 266 -11.38 -14.80 -13.17
CA VAL A 266 -11.60 -13.63 -12.33
C VAL A 266 -10.50 -13.55 -11.26
N GLY A 267 -9.89 -12.38 -11.08
CA GLY A 267 -8.88 -12.15 -10.03
C GLY A 267 -7.55 -12.87 -10.29
N GLN A 268 -7.05 -12.79 -11.52
CA GLN A 268 -5.77 -13.40 -11.94
C GLN A 268 -4.58 -13.03 -11.07
#